data_df866694e5b1c95856c9f3dfbae02d74
#
_entry.id   df866694e5b1c95856c9f3dfbae02d74
#
_cell.length_a   1.000
_cell.length_b   1.000
_cell.length_c   1.000
_cell.angle_alpha   90.00
_cell.angle_beta   90.00
_cell.angle_gamma   90.00
#
_symmetry.space_group_name_H-M   'P 1'
#
loop_
_entity.id
_entity.type
_entity.pdbx_description
1 polymer ?
#
loop_
_entity_poly.entity_id
_entity_poly.type
_entity_poly.pdbx_seq_one_letter_code
_entity_poly.pdbx_strand_id
1 'polypeptide(L)'
;TYLGRAISGNGLALYNDLETFDPTAMANRFNVTSQQSMEYNAAQNADVFTTVSEVTAEECKQFLHREADVITINGVNENFILDEAKAAEKRNISRTKILNILETLSGTKVADDAFFIINSGRYEFKNKGIDLFINALGKLNREGNLKKNVVAVIAVPANISGVYKELEY
;
A
#
# COMPACT_ATOMS: atom_id res chain seq x y z
N THR A 1 9.37 4.79 9.80
CA THR A 1 9.49 6.21 10.15
C THR A 1 8.83 7.10 9.10
N TYR A 2 8.52 8.33 9.45
CA TYR A 2 8.00 9.31 8.49
C TYR A 2 9.08 9.69 7.46
N LEU A 3 10.32 9.81 7.93
CA LEU A 3 11.46 10.09 7.06
C LEU A 3 11.72 8.96 6.07
N GLY A 4 11.72 7.71 6.50
CA GLY A 4 11.88 6.55 5.61
C GLY A 4 10.80 6.52 4.52
N ARG A 5 9.54 6.83 4.89
CA ARG A 5 8.45 6.99 3.92
C ARG A 5 8.71 8.09 2.91
N ALA A 6 9.24 9.23 3.35
CA ALA A 6 9.56 10.35 2.45
C ALA A 6 10.69 9.99 1.48
N ILE A 7 11.74 9.33 1.95
CA ILE A 7 12.87 8.86 1.14
C ILE A 7 12.38 7.89 0.06
N SER A 8 11.69 6.81 0.45
CA SER A 8 11.14 5.82 -0.48
C SER A 8 10.11 6.41 -1.44
N GLY A 9 9.22 7.29 -0.94
CA GLY A 9 8.20 7.96 -1.74
C GLY A 9 8.78 8.82 -2.86
N ASN A 10 9.99 9.34 -2.66
CA ASN A 10 10.75 10.07 -3.66
C ASN A 10 11.64 9.18 -4.56
N GLY A 11 11.51 7.87 -4.44
CA GLY A 11 12.16 6.90 -5.34
C GLY A 11 13.61 6.58 -5.01
N LEU A 12 14.07 6.92 -3.81
CA LEU A 12 15.40 6.51 -3.34
C LEU A 12 15.34 5.08 -2.77
N ALA A 13 16.43 4.32 -2.94
CA ALA A 13 16.54 2.93 -2.51
C ALA A 13 16.83 2.85 -1.00
N LEU A 14 15.82 3.15 -0.17
CA LEU A 14 15.95 3.31 1.27
C LEU A 14 16.77 2.20 1.94
N TYR A 15 16.41 0.94 1.70
CA TYR A 15 17.02 -0.17 2.44
C TYR A 15 18.37 -0.64 1.88
N ASN A 16 18.70 -0.26 0.63
CA ASN A 16 20.03 -0.54 0.08
C ASN A 16 21.08 0.41 0.65
N ASP A 17 20.67 1.64 0.94
CA ASP A 17 21.57 2.74 1.29
C ASP A 17 21.25 3.33 2.67
N LEU A 18 20.52 2.61 3.53
CA LEU A 18 19.95 3.10 4.78
C LEU A 18 20.97 3.83 5.65
N GLU A 19 22.14 3.24 5.84
CA GLU A 19 23.21 3.77 6.68
C GLU A 19 23.87 5.04 6.12
N THR A 20 23.68 5.32 4.83
CA THR A 20 24.27 6.49 4.17
C THR A 20 23.41 7.74 4.30
N PHE A 21 22.15 7.59 4.67
CA PHE A 21 21.23 8.72 4.80
C PHE A 21 21.40 9.43 6.14
N ASP A 22 21.90 10.66 6.09
CA ASP A 22 21.87 11.56 7.25
C ASP A 22 20.43 12.01 7.53
N PRO A 23 19.88 11.75 8.73
CA PRO A 23 18.49 12.03 9.02
C PRO A 23 18.15 13.51 8.96
N THR A 24 19.03 14.40 9.39
CA THR A 24 18.80 15.84 9.38
C THR A 24 18.81 16.40 7.96
N ALA A 25 19.80 16.00 7.16
CA ALA A 25 19.91 16.42 5.76
C ALA A 25 18.72 15.94 4.95
N MET A 26 18.30 14.68 5.14
CA MET A 26 17.15 14.10 4.42
C MET A 26 15.82 14.72 4.86
N ALA A 27 15.64 14.97 6.17
CA ALA A 27 14.43 15.63 6.67
C ALA A 27 14.28 17.04 6.10
N ASN A 28 15.36 17.79 6.00
CA ASN A 28 15.37 19.11 5.35
C ASN A 28 15.07 19.00 3.84
N ARG A 29 15.75 18.08 3.16
CA ARG A 29 15.57 17.86 1.71
C ARG A 29 14.12 17.57 1.32
N PHE A 30 13.43 16.78 2.13
CA PHE A 30 12.04 16.37 1.86
C PHE A 30 10.99 17.19 2.61
N ASN A 31 11.42 18.26 3.31
CA ASN A 31 10.53 19.14 4.08
C ASN A 31 9.68 18.39 5.12
N VAL A 32 10.30 17.45 5.85
CA VAL A 32 9.66 16.64 6.89
C VAL A 32 10.35 16.78 8.25
N THR A 33 11.03 17.89 8.47
CA THR A 33 11.81 18.16 9.70
C THR A 33 10.93 18.12 10.94
N SER A 34 9.71 18.65 10.87
CA SER A 34 8.79 18.66 12.02
C SER A 34 8.40 17.23 12.42
N GLN A 35 8.05 16.39 11.45
CA GLN A 35 7.66 14.99 11.68
C GLN A 35 8.85 14.18 12.21
N GLN A 36 10.04 14.36 11.61
CA GLN A 36 11.27 13.72 12.06
C GLN A 36 11.60 14.11 13.50
N SER A 37 11.51 15.40 13.83
CA SER A 37 11.77 15.91 15.18
C SER A 37 10.76 15.33 16.20
N MET A 38 9.49 15.24 15.84
CA MET A 38 8.47 14.65 16.72
C MET A 38 8.74 13.16 16.97
N GLU A 39 9.02 12.38 15.93
CA GLU A 39 9.33 10.93 16.05
C GLU A 39 10.61 10.74 16.88
N TYR A 40 11.66 11.53 16.60
CA TYR A 40 12.90 11.48 17.35
C TYR A 40 12.68 11.75 18.85
N ASN A 41 12.04 12.87 19.19
CA ASN A 41 11.82 13.22 20.60
C ASN A 41 10.91 12.22 21.30
N ALA A 42 9.87 11.72 20.64
CA ALA A 42 9.01 10.69 21.20
C ALA A 42 9.80 9.39 21.48
N ALA A 43 10.63 8.95 20.53
CA ALA A 43 11.45 7.77 20.71
C ALA A 43 12.45 7.94 21.88
N GLN A 44 13.14 9.09 21.96
CA GLN A 44 14.15 9.33 23.01
C GLN A 44 13.56 9.40 24.43
N ASN A 45 12.30 9.81 24.57
CA ASN A 45 11.66 10.00 25.88
C ASN A 45 10.67 8.88 26.24
N ALA A 46 10.53 7.85 25.41
CA ALA A 46 9.67 6.71 25.72
C ALA A 46 10.31 5.79 26.76
N ASP A 47 9.55 5.35 27.75
CA ASP A 47 9.98 4.32 28.72
C ASP A 47 10.23 2.99 28.00
N VAL A 48 9.37 2.64 27.05
CA VAL A 48 9.50 1.48 26.19
C VAL A 48 9.21 1.90 24.75
N PHE A 49 10.15 1.64 23.86
CA PHE A 49 10.02 1.96 22.44
C PHE A 49 9.81 0.68 21.64
N THR A 50 8.70 0.60 20.92
CA THR A 50 8.34 -0.59 20.14
C THR A 50 8.17 -0.27 18.66
N THR A 51 8.41 -1.28 17.81
CA THR A 51 8.16 -1.22 16.38
C THR A 51 7.37 -2.43 15.91
N VAL A 52 6.77 -2.34 14.71
CA VAL A 52 5.92 -3.40 14.16
C VAL A 52 6.69 -4.46 13.37
N SER A 53 7.97 -4.24 13.08
CA SER A 53 8.82 -5.17 12.34
C SER A 53 10.30 -4.86 12.52
N GLU A 54 11.15 -5.82 12.24
CA GLU A 54 12.61 -5.69 12.22
C GLU A 54 13.06 -4.59 11.25
N VAL A 55 12.49 -4.57 10.05
CA VAL A 55 12.80 -3.54 9.04
C VAL A 55 12.51 -2.13 9.56
N THR A 56 11.38 -1.95 10.27
CA THR A 56 11.08 -0.66 10.90
C THR A 56 12.04 -0.36 12.06
N ALA A 57 12.49 -1.37 12.80
CA ALA A 57 13.47 -1.19 13.87
C ALA A 57 14.80 -0.66 13.33
N GLU A 58 15.28 -1.19 12.20
CA GLU A 58 16.49 -0.70 11.53
C GLU A 58 16.34 0.77 11.07
N GLU A 59 15.19 1.14 10.51
CA GLU A 59 14.90 2.54 10.19
C GLU A 59 14.95 3.43 11.43
N CYS A 60 14.36 2.99 12.53
CA CYS A 60 14.33 3.74 13.78
C CYS A 60 15.74 3.89 14.36
N LYS A 61 16.55 2.85 14.33
CA LYS A 61 17.93 2.90 14.75
C LYS A 61 18.71 3.96 13.96
N GLN A 62 18.57 3.99 12.64
CA GLN A 62 19.25 4.93 11.77
C GLN A 62 18.73 6.36 11.91
N PHE A 63 17.41 6.54 11.88
CA PHE A 63 16.81 7.87 11.76
C PHE A 63 16.43 8.51 13.09
N LEU A 64 16.14 7.69 14.11
CA LEU A 64 15.77 8.17 15.44
C LEU A 64 16.89 7.97 16.46
N HIS A 65 17.99 7.32 16.07
CA HIS A 65 19.11 6.95 16.97
C HIS A 65 18.63 6.24 18.23
N ARG A 66 17.59 5.41 18.08
CA ARG A 66 17.00 4.60 19.14
C ARG A 66 16.72 3.20 18.63
N GLU A 67 17.28 2.18 19.28
CA GLU A 67 16.93 0.79 19.04
C GLU A 67 15.54 0.49 19.65
N ALA A 68 14.79 -0.37 18.99
CA ALA A 68 13.52 -0.83 19.54
C ALA A 68 13.76 -1.80 20.69
N ASP A 69 13.08 -1.57 21.82
CA ASP A 69 13.15 -2.47 22.97
C ASP A 69 12.41 -3.79 22.68
N VAL A 70 11.31 -3.71 21.92
CA VAL A 70 10.49 -4.87 21.56
C VAL A 70 9.88 -4.68 20.17
N ILE A 71 9.85 -5.76 19.39
CA ILE A 71 9.11 -5.81 18.12
C ILE A 71 7.74 -6.42 18.37
N THR A 72 6.68 -5.62 18.13
CA THR A 72 5.28 -6.00 18.31
C THR A 72 4.61 -6.15 16.94
N ILE A 73 4.64 -7.36 16.40
CA ILE A 73 4.06 -7.66 15.08
C ILE A 73 2.54 -7.46 15.14
N ASN A 74 1.97 -6.84 14.09
CA ASN A 74 0.53 -6.65 13.97
C ASN A 74 -0.20 -8.00 13.96
N GLY A 75 -1.21 -8.13 14.81
CA GLY A 75 -2.07 -9.30 14.84
C GLY A 75 -3.17 -9.24 13.78
N VAL A 76 -3.74 -10.39 13.48
CA VAL A 76 -4.93 -10.54 12.62
C VAL A 76 -6.08 -11.05 13.48
N ASN A 77 -7.25 -10.44 13.34
CA ASN A 77 -8.45 -10.93 13.98
C ASN A 77 -9.03 -12.09 13.15
N GLU A 78 -9.06 -13.28 13.71
CA GLU A 78 -9.55 -14.50 13.08
C GLU A 78 -11.01 -14.42 12.61
N ASN A 79 -11.83 -13.56 13.22
CA ASN A 79 -13.22 -13.33 12.81
C ASN A 79 -13.34 -12.76 11.38
N PHE A 80 -12.27 -12.21 10.81
CA PHE A 80 -12.23 -11.79 9.41
C PHE A 80 -11.94 -12.92 8.44
N ILE A 81 -11.50 -14.08 8.95
CA ILE A 81 -11.22 -15.25 8.12
C ILE A 81 -12.54 -15.98 7.88
N LEU A 82 -12.97 -16.04 6.64
CA LEU A 82 -14.17 -16.75 6.25
C LEU A 82 -13.86 -18.24 6.08
N ASP A 83 -14.79 -19.10 6.48
CA ASP A 83 -14.73 -20.51 6.06
C ASP A 83 -14.83 -20.63 4.52
N GLU A 84 -14.35 -21.75 3.99
CA GLU A 84 -14.20 -21.92 2.55
C GLU A 84 -15.54 -21.82 1.79
N ALA A 85 -16.62 -22.36 2.37
CA ALA A 85 -17.95 -22.33 1.76
C ALA A 85 -18.49 -20.89 1.68
N LYS A 86 -18.40 -20.14 2.77
CA LYS A 86 -18.80 -18.73 2.81
C LYS A 86 -17.92 -17.85 1.93
N ALA A 87 -16.62 -18.17 1.85
CA ALA A 87 -15.69 -17.44 0.99
C ALA A 87 -16.07 -17.60 -0.49
N ALA A 88 -16.45 -18.80 -0.94
CA ALA A 88 -16.87 -19.06 -2.30
C ALA A 88 -18.14 -18.28 -2.67
N GLU A 89 -19.16 -18.29 -1.81
CA GLU A 89 -20.40 -17.54 -2.01
C GLU A 89 -20.15 -16.03 -2.08
N LYS A 90 -19.47 -15.48 -1.08
CA LYS A 90 -19.17 -14.03 -1.02
C LYS A 90 -18.30 -13.59 -2.19
N ARG A 91 -17.35 -14.42 -2.63
CA ARG A 91 -16.54 -14.14 -3.82
C ARG A 91 -17.40 -13.98 -5.07
N ASN A 92 -18.38 -14.87 -5.28
CA ASN A 92 -19.25 -14.79 -6.44
C ASN A 92 -20.13 -13.53 -6.40
N ILE A 93 -20.71 -13.21 -5.24
CA ILE A 93 -21.49 -11.98 -5.06
C ILE A 93 -20.63 -10.73 -5.33
N SER A 94 -19.44 -10.68 -4.75
CA SER A 94 -18.53 -9.55 -4.92
C SER A 94 -18.04 -9.42 -6.37
N ARG A 95 -17.78 -10.55 -7.03
CA ARG A 95 -17.40 -10.59 -8.44
C ARG A 95 -18.47 -9.97 -9.33
N THR A 96 -19.73 -10.39 -9.17
CA THR A 96 -20.85 -9.83 -9.92
C THR A 96 -20.99 -8.32 -9.72
N LYS A 97 -20.85 -7.84 -8.47
CA LYS A 97 -20.89 -6.40 -8.18
C LYS A 97 -19.78 -5.64 -8.90
N ILE A 98 -18.54 -6.15 -8.87
CA ILE A 98 -17.40 -5.49 -9.52
C ILE A 98 -17.59 -5.49 -11.05
N LEU A 99 -18.07 -6.58 -11.65
CA LEU A 99 -18.36 -6.64 -13.08
C LEU A 99 -19.41 -5.60 -13.48
N ASN A 100 -20.52 -5.50 -12.74
CA ASN A 100 -21.54 -4.51 -13.00
C ASN A 100 -21.02 -3.06 -12.93
N ILE A 101 -20.18 -2.76 -11.92
CA ILE A 101 -19.53 -1.43 -11.81
C ILE A 101 -18.65 -1.17 -13.04
N LEU A 102 -17.84 -2.12 -13.43
CA LEU A 102 -16.93 -1.98 -14.58
C LEU A 102 -17.69 -1.79 -15.89
N GLU A 103 -18.76 -2.57 -16.10
CA GLU A 103 -19.60 -2.44 -17.29
C GLU A 103 -20.31 -1.08 -17.33
N THR A 104 -20.79 -0.61 -16.18
CA THR A 104 -21.41 0.73 -16.07
C THR A 104 -20.41 1.84 -16.40
N LEU A 105 -19.18 1.75 -15.89
CA LEU A 105 -18.15 2.78 -16.11
C LEU A 105 -17.52 2.75 -17.51
N SER A 106 -17.33 1.56 -18.08
CA SER A 106 -16.64 1.41 -19.37
C SER A 106 -17.57 1.32 -20.57
N GLY A 107 -18.86 1.07 -20.35
CA GLY A 107 -19.81 0.75 -21.41
C GLY A 107 -19.50 -0.56 -22.15
N THR A 108 -18.59 -1.37 -21.63
CA THR A 108 -18.10 -2.60 -22.28
C THR A 108 -18.34 -3.81 -21.37
N LYS A 109 -18.95 -4.84 -21.93
CA LYS A 109 -19.15 -6.10 -21.19
C LYS A 109 -17.82 -6.81 -20.95
N VAL A 110 -17.58 -7.19 -19.72
CA VAL A 110 -16.41 -7.97 -19.30
C VAL A 110 -16.79 -9.44 -19.18
N ALA A 111 -15.92 -10.34 -19.65
CA ALA A 111 -16.17 -11.78 -19.55
C ALA A 111 -16.32 -12.24 -18.10
N ASP A 112 -17.31 -13.08 -17.82
CA ASP A 112 -17.62 -13.57 -16.48
C ASP A 112 -16.47 -14.35 -15.84
N ASP A 113 -15.59 -14.94 -16.65
CA ASP A 113 -14.42 -15.69 -16.21
C ASP A 113 -13.12 -14.85 -16.16
N ALA A 114 -13.21 -13.52 -16.32
CA ALA A 114 -12.06 -12.62 -16.24
C ALA A 114 -11.26 -12.82 -14.96
N PHE A 115 -9.96 -12.65 -15.02
CA PHE A 115 -9.06 -12.76 -13.88
C PHE A 115 -8.94 -11.42 -13.17
N PHE A 116 -9.23 -11.38 -11.87
CA PHE A 116 -9.16 -10.16 -11.08
C PHE A 116 -7.83 -10.06 -10.34
N ILE A 117 -7.17 -8.93 -10.48
CA ILE A 117 -5.98 -8.56 -9.70
C ILE A 117 -6.29 -7.26 -8.97
N ILE A 118 -6.16 -7.27 -7.65
CA ILE A 118 -6.50 -6.11 -6.81
C ILE A 118 -5.25 -5.64 -6.06
N ASN A 119 -4.90 -4.37 -6.25
CA ASN A 119 -3.94 -3.66 -5.39
C ASN A 119 -4.74 -2.73 -4.49
N SER A 120 -4.55 -2.81 -3.17
CA SER A 120 -5.22 -1.93 -2.22
C SER A 120 -4.26 -1.38 -1.18
N GLY A 121 -4.52 -0.17 -0.71
CA GLY A 121 -3.69 0.48 0.30
C GLY A 121 -3.88 1.99 0.29
N ARG A 122 -3.01 2.71 0.99
CA ARG A 122 -2.98 4.18 0.92
C ARG A 122 -2.54 4.64 -0.47
N TYR A 123 -2.99 5.82 -0.88
CA TYR A 123 -2.59 6.42 -2.15
C TYR A 123 -1.14 6.94 -2.09
N GLU A 124 -0.21 5.99 -2.03
CA GLU A 124 1.23 6.24 -2.02
C GLU A 124 1.84 5.50 -3.23
N PHE A 125 1.97 6.21 -4.35
CA PHE A 125 2.27 5.65 -5.67
C PHE A 125 3.51 4.73 -5.67
N LYS A 126 4.61 5.17 -5.05
CA LYS A 126 5.87 4.41 -4.93
C LYS A 126 5.82 3.40 -3.78
N ASN A 127 5.49 3.87 -2.57
CA ASN A 127 5.57 3.05 -1.35
C ASN A 127 4.59 1.87 -1.32
N LYS A 128 3.51 1.93 -2.12
CA LYS A 128 2.52 0.85 -2.25
C LYS A 128 2.67 0.06 -3.55
N GLY A 129 3.75 0.30 -4.30
CA GLY A 129 4.06 -0.43 -5.53
C GLY A 129 3.02 -0.25 -6.63
N ILE A 130 2.24 0.84 -6.63
CA ILE A 130 1.23 1.11 -7.66
C ILE A 130 1.90 1.25 -9.01
N ASP A 131 3.05 1.91 -9.08
CA ASP A 131 3.87 2.05 -10.28
C ASP A 131 4.37 0.70 -10.81
N LEU A 132 4.83 -0.19 -9.93
CA LEU A 132 5.25 -1.54 -10.31
C LEU A 132 4.07 -2.37 -10.80
N PHE A 133 2.92 -2.24 -10.15
CA PHE A 133 1.68 -2.91 -10.55
C PHE A 133 1.25 -2.48 -11.96
N ILE A 134 1.21 -1.17 -12.25
CA ILE A 134 0.87 -0.64 -13.57
C ILE A 134 1.89 -1.10 -14.62
N ASN A 135 3.18 -1.04 -14.32
CA ASN A 135 4.23 -1.47 -15.23
C ASN A 135 4.16 -2.98 -15.54
N ALA A 136 3.88 -3.80 -14.53
CA ALA A 136 3.70 -5.24 -14.70
C ALA A 136 2.50 -5.56 -15.59
N LEU A 137 1.37 -4.88 -15.40
CA LEU A 137 0.20 -5.00 -16.27
C LEU A 137 0.49 -4.55 -17.69
N GLY A 138 1.23 -3.45 -17.87
CA GLY A 138 1.66 -2.97 -19.19
C GLY A 138 2.55 -3.98 -19.90
N LYS A 139 3.47 -4.65 -19.18
CA LYS A 139 4.30 -5.72 -19.72
C LYS A 139 3.45 -6.92 -20.12
N LEU A 140 2.57 -7.38 -19.23
CA LEU A 140 1.66 -8.49 -19.46
C LEU A 140 0.77 -8.27 -20.70
N ASN A 141 0.25 -7.05 -20.87
CA ASN A 141 -0.58 -6.68 -22.02
C ASN A 141 0.22 -6.71 -23.33
N ARG A 142 1.48 -6.27 -23.32
CA ARG A 142 2.35 -6.31 -24.51
C ARG A 142 2.74 -7.72 -24.94
N GLU A 143 2.90 -8.63 -23.98
CA GLU A 143 3.22 -10.03 -24.27
C GLU A 143 2.08 -10.78 -24.97
N GLY A 144 0.84 -10.34 -24.80
CA GLY A 144 -0.32 -10.75 -25.60
C GLY A 144 -0.79 -12.21 -25.46
N ASN A 145 -0.20 -12.99 -24.56
CA ASN A 145 -0.45 -14.44 -24.41
C ASN A 145 -1.55 -14.76 -23.37
N LEU A 146 -2.41 -13.80 -23.07
CA LEU A 146 -3.45 -13.97 -22.07
C LEU A 146 -4.61 -14.82 -22.60
N LYS A 147 -4.91 -15.92 -21.87
CA LYS A 147 -6.06 -16.79 -22.19
C LYS A 147 -7.39 -16.23 -21.71
N LYS A 148 -7.37 -15.25 -20.81
CA LYS A 148 -8.54 -14.62 -20.19
C LYS A 148 -8.36 -13.12 -20.12
N ASN A 149 -9.47 -12.40 -20.11
CA ASN A 149 -9.44 -10.97 -19.76
C ASN A 149 -8.87 -10.78 -18.34
N VAL A 150 -8.08 -9.76 -18.16
CA VAL A 150 -7.57 -9.35 -16.84
C VAL A 150 -8.25 -8.06 -16.43
N VAL A 151 -8.83 -8.06 -15.26
CA VAL A 151 -9.39 -6.88 -14.61
C VAL A 151 -8.48 -6.47 -13.47
N ALA A 152 -7.86 -5.30 -13.60
CA ALA A 152 -7.00 -4.74 -12.59
C ALA A 152 -7.73 -3.64 -11.82
N VAL A 153 -7.78 -3.76 -10.50
CA VAL A 153 -8.43 -2.79 -9.62
C VAL A 153 -7.39 -2.17 -8.70
N ILE A 154 -7.31 -0.83 -8.69
CA ILE A 154 -6.52 -0.07 -7.74
C ILE A 154 -7.48 0.56 -6.73
N ALA A 155 -7.60 -0.06 -5.56
CA ALA A 155 -8.49 0.37 -4.49
C ALA A 155 -7.74 1.21 -3.46
N VAL A 156 -7.74 2.53 -3.63
CA VAL A 156 -7.04 3.47 -2.77
C VAL A 156 -7.99 4.57 -2.31
N PRO A 157 -7.91 5.04 -1.04
CA PRO A 157 -8.62 6.23 -0.63
C PRO A 157 -8.03 7.43 -1.37
N ALA A 158 -8.89 8.16 -2.07
CA ALA A 158 -8.51 9.38 -2.79
C ALA A 158 -9.41 10.54 -2.34
N ASN A 159 -8.92 11.76 -2.52
CA ASN A 159 -9.76 12.94 -2.33
C ASN A 159 -10.64 13.09 -3.57
N ILE A 160 -11.92 12.72 -3.44
CA ILE A 160 -12.90 12.74 -4.52
C ILE A 160 -14.04 13.68 -4.19
N SER A 161 -14.67 14.26 -5.22
CA SER A 161 -15.81 15.17 -5.09
C SER A 161 -17.17 14.45 -5.01
N GLY A 162 -17.18 13.13 -5.06
CA GLY A 162 -18.36 12.28 -5.01
C GLY A 162 -18.23 11.03 -5.87
N VAL A 163 -19.26 10.22 -5.85
CA VAL A 163 -19.39 9.03 -6.70
C VAL A 163 -19.90 9.46 -8.07
N TYR A 164 -19.59 8.71 -9.11
CA TYR A 164 -20.24 8.89 -10.41
C TYR A 164 -21.74 8.63 -10.27
N LYS A 165 -22.58 9.50 -10.84
CA LYS A 165 -24.05 9.42 -10.74
C LYS A 165 -24.61 8.11 -11.27
N GLU A 166 -23.95 7.53 -12.25
CA GLU A 166 -24.29 6.23 -12.85
C GLU A 166 -24.10 5.05 -11.88
N LEU A 167 -23.41 5.27 -10.76
CA LEU A 167 -23.19 4.26 -9.69
C LEU A 167 -24.07 4.51 -8.45
N GLU A 168 -24.87 5.56 -8.44
CA GLU A 168 -25.83 5.85 -7.37
C GLU A 168 -27.12 5.06 -7.62
N TYR A 169 -27.27 3.86 -6.98
CA TYR A 169 -28.47 3.02 -7.00
C TYR A 169 -28.93 2.73 -5.58
#